data_2090ea82b3e842945619e53a720cecc3
#
_entry.id   2090ea82b3e842945619e53a720cecc3
#
_cell.length_a   1.000
_cell.length_b   1.000
_cell.length_c   1.000
_cell.angle_alpha   90.00
_cell.angle_beta   90.00
_cell.angle_gamma   90.00
#
_symmetry.space_group_name_H-M   'P 1'
#
loop_
_entity.id
_entity.type
_entity.pdbx_description
1 polymer ?
#
loop_
_entity_poly.entity_id
_entity_poly.type
_entity_poly.pdbx_seq_one_letter_code
_entity_poly.pdbx_strand_id
1 'polypeptide(L)'
;MRGISIRFRLLVVVVLITVIPVASITWIATKNTRNSVEQEVISANNSRMDWASQYLTELTEQLRSLFYTLQIDQGLIVSLAEFGEADEEAQTSAHRYLKDTLNSVFYAYSHRVDQLTLYDHQNQTGFSVSFQDSGRVFPMDVSRGAWERISKEPMGLYFTSSPDGVYAFHSINRFQDQALIGGLSVRIRRRVWQELANILITEPESSLAVLNDEGTVLFAQTNGVMDDFLENLSPEERTQTRHYRTDDYYYWLRPLTDSRLVIVKKLPVEVVQASASPTIKAGLLTGVVVAVLAVVLSILVSFRFSRPIIQLAKRVRSTDMDEIRVSLEDRTDEIGTLEQAYDAIISQIRTLLQEEYKREIDLKDAQFKALQAQINPHFLNNTLNLIGGMALAKDAPEIYGITQMIGDLLHYAISQNGGMATLQEEVSNLRNYTSIQQKRFANRCHVEIEVDPSLEDCMIPRFTLQPLVENAFEHGLQSKKGSWIVQVVVKRTNRNRLLISVCDNGVGIDQDDLEKIRRLLHDKDNGLSESQAPSKHRGIGLSNVDSRLKMHFGLRSGLRIFSTKDSGTLVSFSIPVQKERSDLSVPSSLSG
;
A
#
# COMPACT_ATOMS: atom_id res chain seq x y z
N MET A 1 -13.72 -21.15 -1.97
CA MET A 1 -13.13 -20.00 -1.24
C MET A 1 -12.12 -19.30 -2.14
N ARG A 2 -12.43 -18.12 -2.64
CA ARG A 2 -11.45 -17.31 -3.40
C ARG A 2 -10.33 -16.94 -2.45
N GLY A 3 -9.15 -17.48 -2.67
CA GLY A 3 -8.00 -17.23 -1.81
C GLY A 3 -7.63 -15.75 -1.79
N ILE A 4 -7.51 -15.18 -0.60
CA ILE A 4 -7.01 -13.82 -0.35
C ILE A 4 -5.66 -13.69 -1.06
N SER A 5 -5.48 -12.63 -1.87
CA SER A 5 -4.27 -12.44 -2.65
C SER A 5 -3.02 -12.35 -1.76
N ILE A 6 -1.88 -12.85 -2.24
CA ILE A 6 -0.59 -12.78 -1.53
C ILE A 6 -0.25 -11.34 -1.15
N ARG A 7 -0.58 -10.36 -2.01
CA ARG A 7 -0.41 -8.92 -1.72
C ARG A 7 -1.13 -8.49 -0.46
N PHE A 8 -2.41 -8.86 -0.34
CA PHE A 8 -3.22 -8.46 0.80
C PHE A 8 -2.71 -9.13 2.10
N ARG A 9 -2.34 -10.42 2.04
CA ARG A 9 -1.77 -11.12 3.22
C ARG A 9 -0.46 -10.48 3.67
N LEU A 10 0.44 -10.20 2.75
CA LEU A 10 1.73 -9.59 3.06
C LEU A 10 1.54 -8.16 3.60
N LEU A 11 0.65 -7.37 2.99
CA LEU A 11 0.31 -6.03 3.48
C LEU A 11 -0.25 -6.07 4.90
N VAL A 12 -1.21 -6.96 5.18
CA VAL A 12 -1.81 -7.09 6.53
C VAL A 12 -0.75 -7.49 7.55
N VAL A 13 0.09 -8.48 7.25
CA VAL A 13 1.15 -8.92 8.16
C VAL A 13 2.14 -7.79 8.45
N VAL A 14 2.63 -7.10 7.43
CA VAL A 14 3.60 -6.00 7.60
C VAL A 14 2.97 -4.84 8.36
N VAL A 15 1.72 -4.46 8.06
CA VAL A 15 0.99 -3.40 8.79
C VAL A 15 0.79 -3.80 10.26
N LEU A 16 0.40 -5.04 10.56
CA LEU A 16 0.25 -5.49 11.94
C LEU A 16 1.56 -5.46 12.71
N ILE A 17 2.66 -5.95 12.11
CA ILE A 17 3.99 -5.97 12.72
C ILE A 17 4.52 -4.54 12.97
N THR A 18 4.14 -3.56 12.16
CA THR A 18 4.61 -2.18 12.32
C THR A 18 3.70 -1.34 13.20
N VAL A 19 2.38 -1.42 13.03
CA VAL A 19 1.42 -0.56 13.74
C VAL A 19 1.22 -0.98 15.20
N ILE A 20 1.19 -2.29 15.49
CA ILE A 20 0.98 -2.76 16.87
C ILE A 20 2.10 -2.31 17.81
N PRO A 21 3.40 -2.47 17.50
CA PRO A 21 4.48 -1.96 18.35
C PRO A 21 4.45 -0.43 18.50
N VAL A 22 4.19 0.33 17.43
CA VAL A 22 4.08 1.78 17.48
C VAL A 22 2.96 2.21 18.42
N ALA A 23 1.77 1.62 18.30
CA ALA A 23 0.64 1.89 19.18
C ALA A 23 0.96 1.53 20.64
N SER A 24 1.57 0.37 20.87
CA SER A 24 1.97 -0.09 22.20
C SER A 24 3.00 0.83 22.85
N ILE A 25 4.04 1.21 22.12
CA ILE A 25 5.08 2.14 22.61
C ILE A 25 4.48 3.50 22.92
N THR A 26 3.64 4.04 22.03
CA THR A 26 2.97 5.32 22.23
C THR A 26 2.07 5.29 23.47
N TRP A 27 1.31 4.21 23.68
CA TRP A 27 0.47 4.04 24.85
C TRP A 27 1.28 3.95 26.15
N ILE A 28 2.36 3.13 26.16
CA ILE A 28 3.26 3.00 27.31
C ILE A 28 3.96 4.34 27.62
N ALA A 29 4.48 5.01 26.59
CA ALA A 29 5.12 6.32 26.73
C ALA A 29 4.17 7.36 27.31
N THR A 30 2.92 7.42 26.82
CA THR A 30 1.88 8.34 27.32
C THR A 30 1.57 8.07 28.79
N LYS A 31 1.38 6.79 29.15
CA LYS A 31 1.12 6.39 30.55
C LYS A 31 2.31 6.75 31.45
N ASN A 32 3.53 6.45 31.02
CA ASN A 32 4.73 6.76 31.81
C ASN A 32 4.94 8.28 31.94
N THR A 33 4.73 9.05 30.89
CA THR A 33 4.82 10.51 30.95
C THR A 33 3.83 11.07 31.96
N ARG A 34 2.57 10.62 31.93
CA ARG A 34 1.56 11.04 32.88
C ARG A 34 1.99 10.75 34.32
N ASN A 35 2.43 9.53 34.62
CA ASN A 35 2.87 9.13 35.94
C ASN A 35 4.12 9.93 36.39
N SER A 36 5.07 10.14 35.49
CA SER A 36 6.30 10.90 35.80
C SER A 36 6.00 12.36 36.15
N VAL A 37 5.14 13.01 35.36
CA VAL A 37 4.72 14.40 35.64
C VAL A 37 3.95 14.51 36.96
N GLU A 38 3.05 13.55 37.25
CA GLU A 38 2.36 13.49 38.53
C GLU A 38 3.35 13.37 39.70
N GLN A 39 4.31 12.48 39.62
CA GLN A 39 5.35 12.29 40.61
C GLN A 39 6.25 13.53 40.78
N GLU A 40 6.61 14.17 39.69
CA GLU A 40 7.39 15.40 39.70
C GLU A 40 6.66 16.53 40.39
N VAL A 41 5.36 16.73 40.10
CA VAL A 41 4.54 17.73 40.76
C VAL A 41 4.39 17.44 42.25
N ILE A 42 4.16 16.18 42.64
CA ILE A 42 4.09 15.78 44.05
C ILE A 42 5.42 16.08 44.75
N SER A 43 6.53 15.68 44.17
CA SER A 43 7.87 15.89 44.73
C SER A 43 8.22 17.37 44.87
N ALA A 44 7.92 18.16 43.83
CA ALA A 44 8.15 19.61 43.85
C ALA A 44 7.31 20.28 44.95
N ASN A 45 6.03 19.88 45.09
CA ASN A 45 5.17 20.43 46.14
C ASN A 45 5.59 20.00 47.53
N ASN A 46 6.05 18.75 47.73
CA ASN A 46 6.65 18.34 49.00
C ASN A 46 7.84 19.21 49.39
N SER A 47 8.76 19.46 48.44
CA SER A 47 9.92 20.32 48.68
C SER A 47 9.53 21.76 49.02
N ARG A 48 8.52 22.31 48.35
CA ARG A 48 8.00 23.66 48.65
C ARG A 48 7.33 23.70 50.02
N MET A 49 6.61 22.66 50.41
CA MET A 49 6.03 22.54 51.74
C MET A 49 7.11 22.48 52.84
N ASP A 50 8.23 21.79 52.56
CA ASP A 50 9.37 21.77 53.50
C ASP A 50 9.99 23.16 53.65
N TRP A 51 10.19 23.88 52.56
CA TRP A 51 10.67 25.27 52.59
C TRP A 51 9.73 26.21 53.31
N ALA A 52 8.43 26.10 53.01
CA ALA A 52 7.43 26.88 53.70
C ALA A 52 7.36 26.60 55.22
N SER A 53 7.50 25.32 55.59
CA SER A 53 7.61 24.89 56.99
C SER A 53 8.84 25.50 57.68
N GLN A 54 9.99 25.46 57.01
CA GLN A 54 11.21 26.03 57.52
C GLN A 54 11.10 27.56 57.69
N TYR A 55 10.50 28.25 56.68
CA TYR A 55 10.25 29.68 56.73
C TYR A 55 9.38 30.10 57.92
N LEU A 56 8.26 29.36 58.16
CA LEU A 56 7.41 29.62 59.33
C LEU A 56 8.06 29.24 60.64
N THR A 57 8.85 28.18 60.67
CA THR A 57 9.64 27.83 61.86
C THR A 57 10.63 28.93 62.21
N GLU A 58 11.37 29.46 61.25
CA GLU A 58 12.27 30.60 61.46
C GLU A 58 11.52 31.84 61.99
N LEU A 59 10.32 32.13 61.42
CA LEU A 59 9.48 33.20 61.89
C LEU A 59 9.08 33.00 63.36
N THR A 60 8.62 31.79 63.71
CA THR A 60 8.18 31.49 65.08
C THR A 60 9.35 31.56 66.09
N GLU A 61 10.55 31.13 65.71
CA GLU A 61 11.75 31.29 66.52
C GLU A 61 12.15 32.76 66.72
N GLN A 62 12.04 33.56 65.69
CA GLN A 62 12.27 35.01 65.81
C GLN A 62 11.25 35.68 66.71
N LEU A 63 9.95 35.29 66.64
CA LEU A 63 8.94 35.80 67.54
C LEU A 63 9.15 35.34 69.01
N ARG A 64 9.56 34.07 69.19
CA ARG A 64 9.93 33.61 70.54
C ARG A 64 11.12 34.41 71.10
N SER A 65 12.15 34.65 70.31
CA SER A 65 13.28 35.47 70.71
C SER A 65 12.88 36.89 71.10
N LEU A 66 11.96 37.51 70.30
CA LEU A 66 11.39 38.81 70.61
C LEU A 66 10.66 38.78 71.96
N PHE A 67 9.76 37.85 72.16
CA PHE A 67 9.03 37.72 73.41
C PHE A 67 9.92 37.41 74.60
N TYR A 68 10.89 36.51 74.46
CA TYR A 68 11.84 36.18 75.49
C TYR A 68 12.71 37.39 75.89
N THR A 69 13.14 38.23 74.92
CA THR A 69 13.90 39.44 75.22
C THR A 69 13.13 40.39 76.13
N LEU A 70 11.82 40.56 75.90
CA LEU A 70 10.94 41.41 76.70
C LEU A 70 10.60 40.73 78.05
N GLN A 71 10.47 39.42 78.08
CA GLN A 71 10.10 38.66 79.28
C GLN A 71 11.22 38.65 80.33
N ILE A 72 12.49 38.66 79.91
CA ILE A 72 13.62 38.68 80.84
C ILE A 72 14.06 40.09 81.25
N ASP A 73 13.50 41.12 80.66
CA ASP A 73 13.79 42.54 80.97
C ASP A 73 13.20 42.91 82.35
N GLN A 74 14.07 42.91 83.32
CA GLN A 74 13.69 43.27 84.72
C GLN A 74 13.13 44.72 84.82
N GLY A 75 13.71 45.63 84.04
CA GLY A 75 13.24 46.99 83.99
C GLY A 75 11.82 47.13 83.47
N LEU A 76 11.42 46.29 82.47
CA LEU A 76 10.08 46.20 81.94
C LEU A 76 9.08 45.64 83.01
N ILE A 77 9.49 44.60 83.71
CA ILE A 77 8.67 44.01 84.78
C ILE A 77 8.43 45.00 85.94
N VAL A 78 9.49 45.70 86.38
CA VAL A 78 9.36 46.74 87.44
C VAL A 78 8.49 47.90 86.96
N SER A 79 8.72 48.39 85.73
CA SER A 79 7.92 49.47 85.15
C SER A 79 6.44 49.13 84.99
N LEU A 80 6.07 47.87 84.73
CA LEU A 80 4.67 47.41 84.70
C LEU A 80 4.04 47.50 86.09
N ALA A 81 4.78 47.11 87.14
CA ALA A 81 4.28 47.19 88.52
C ALA A 81 4.10 48.66 88.98
N GLU A 82 5.07 49.56 88.66
CA GLU A 82 5.02 50.97 88.99
C GLU A 82 3.99 51.80 88.20
N PHE A 83 3.56 51.32 87.05
CA PHE A 83 2.59 52.03 86.18
C PHE A 83 1.23 52.24 86.80
N GLY A 84 0.84 51.39 87.77
CA GLY A 84 -0.39 51.51 88.52
C GLY A 84 -0.26 52.23 89.84
N GLU A 85 0.90 52.73 90.26
CA GLU A 85 1.08 53.44 91.54
C GLU A 85 0.62 54.89 91.46
N ALA A 86 0.33 55.51 92.64
CA ALA A 86 -0.21 56.86 92.75
C ALA A 86 0.85 57.92 92.61
N ASP A 87 2.16 57.59 92.41
CA ASP A 87 3.27 58.53 92.24
C ASP A 87 3.40 58.93 90.77
N GLU A 88 3.12 60.15 90.44
CA GLU A 88 3.09 60.70 89.08
C GLU A 88 4.49 60.73 88.44
N GLU A 89 5.56 60.86 89.21
CA GLU A 89 6.95 60.81 88.74
C GLU A 89 7.39 59.38 88.35
N ALA A 90 7.07 58.38 89.21
CA ALA A 90 7.28 56.98 88.97
C ALA A 90 6.50 56.54 87.74
N GLN A 91 5.25 56.89 87.60
CA GLN A 91 4.42 56.57 86.46
C GLN A 91 4.99 57.14 85.13
N THR A 92 5.48 58.39 85.17
CA THR A 92 6.07 59.02 83.97
C THR A 92 7.38 58.34 83.59
N SER A 93 8.19 57.96 84.57
CA SER A 93 9.45 57.21 84.35
C SER A 93 9.17 55.79 83.79
N ALA A 94 8.25 55.11 84.40
CA ALA A 94 7.80 53.77 83.93
C ALA A 94 7.25 53.83 82.47
N HIS A 95 6.42 54.83 82.19
CA HIS A 95 5.89 55.01 80.82
C HIS A 95 7.01 55.26 79.81
N ARG A 96 8.01 56.08 80.15
CA ARG A 96 9.15 56.37 79.27
C ARG A 96 9.94 55.07 79.02
N TYR A 97 10.26 54.32 80.06
CA TYR A 97 11.00 53.07 79.92
C TYR A 97 10.27 52.08 79.08
N LEU A 98 8.98 51.84 79.31
CA LEU A 98 8.17 50.92 78.52
C LEU A 98 8.15 51.34 77.08
N LYS A 99 7.95 52.65 76.78
CA LYS A 99 7.95 53.18 75.44
C LYS A 99 9.26 52.96 74.72
N ASP A 100 10.40 53.31 75.34
CA ASP A 100 11.72 53.23 74.76
C ASP A 100 12.16 51.75 74.50
N THR A 101 11.85 50.87 75.47
CA THR A 101 12.09 49.44 75.33
C THR A 101 11.28 48.81 74.21
N LEU A 102 9.95 49.05 74.21
CA LEU A 102 9.06 48.52 73.16
C LEU A 102 9.41 49.03 71.77
N ASN A 103 9.77 50.33 71.67
CA ASN A 103 10.25 50.91 70.40
C ASN A 103 11.52 50.25 69.92
N SER A 104 12.52 50.07 70.82
CA SER A 104 13.80 49.43 70.48
C SER A 104 13.58 48.02 69.94
N VAL A 105 12.79 47.22 70.61
CA VAL A 105 12.48 45.85 70.18
C VAL A 105 11.63 45.85 68.91
N PHE A 106 10.63 46.72 68.82
CA PHE A 106 9.82 46.83 67.63
C PHE A 106 10.65 47.12 66.37
N TYR A 107 11.55 48.12 66.46
CA TYR A 107 12.39 48.46 65.30
C TYR A 107 13.40 47.38 64.93
N ALA A 108 13.92 46.61 65.91
CA ALA A 108 14.76 45.49 65.65
C ALA A 108 14.06 44.39 64.84
N TYR A 109 12.75 44.19 65.02
CA TYR A 109 11.93 43.17 64.34
C TYR A 109 10.96 43.76 63.32
N SER A 110 11.06 45.06 62.98
CA SER A 110 10.13 45.78 62.12
C SER A 110 10.01 45.23 60.70
N HIS A 111 10.94 44.40 60.25
CA HIS A 111 10.82 43.70 58.95
C HIS A 111 9.77 42.56 58.97
N ARG A 112 9.43 42.01 60.16
CA ARG A 112 8.46 40.90 60.35
C ARG A 112 7.19 41.31 61.06
N VAL A 113 7.22 42.42 61.83
CA VAL A 113 6.17 42.88 62.74
C VAL A 113 5.69 44.27 62.35
N ASP A 114 4.37 44.49 62.30
CA ASP A 114 3.74 45.81 62.02
C ASP A 114 3.32 46.53 63.29
N GLN A 115 3.11 45.79 64.38
CA GLN A 115 2.68 46.32 65.69
C GLN A 115 3.13 45.39 66.79
N LEU A 116 3.64 45.95 67.88
CA LEU A 116 3.96 45.28 69.13
C LEU A 116 3.04 45.87 70.22
N THR A 117 2.34 45.01 70.97
CA THR A 117 1.48 45.44 72.04
C THR A 117 1.85 44.69 73.31
N LEU A 118 2.12 45.43 74.37
CA LEU A 118 2.27 44.92 75.72
C LEU A 118 0.97 45.12 76.50
N TYR A 119 0.53 44.09 77.15
CA TYR A 119 -0.62 44.10 78.05
C TYR A 119 -0.21 44.00 79.50
N ASP A 120 -0.72 44.92 80.32
CA ASP A 120 -0.58 44.92 81.77
C ASP A 120 -1.84 44.28 82.40
N HIS A 121 -1.62 43.15 83.10
CA HIS A 121 -2.74 42.41 83.70
C HIS A 121 -3.30 43.09 84.91
N GLN A 122 -2.46 43.78 85.70
CA GLN A 122 -2.93 44.45 86.96
C GLN A 122 -3.80 45.67 86.68
N ASN A 123 -3.37 46.50 85.75
CA ASN A 123 -4.02 47.77 85.40
C ASN A 123 -4.97 47.67 84.20
N GLN A 124 -5.10 46.52 83.61
CA GLN A 124 -5.97 46.32 82.43
C GLN A 124 -5.69 47.32 81.30
N THR A 125 -4.41 47.63 81.05
CA THR A 125 -3.99 48.60 80.06
C THR A 125 -3.10 47.96 78.99
N GLY A 126 -3.20 48.47 77.78
CA GLY A 126 -2.34 48.08 76.67
C GLY A 126 -1.40 49.19 76.22
N PHE A 127 -0.15 48.82 75.94
CA PHE A 127 0.88 49.72 75.33
C PHE A 127 1.15 49.23 73.91
N SER A 128 0.89 50.05 72.92
CA SER A 128 1.11 49.66 71.54
C SER A 128 2.16 50.53 70.86
N VAL A 129 3.05 49.87 70.10
CA VAL A 129 4.04 50.51 69.24
C VAL A 129 3.84 50.01 67.80
N SER A 130 3.79 50.91 66.88
CA SER A 130 3.70 50.64 65.45
C SER A 130 4.42 51.73 64.66
N PHE A 131 4.49 51.62 63.34
CA PHE A 131 5.05 52.71 62.48
C PHE A 131 4.25 54.00 62.57
N GLN A 132 2.97 53.95 62.93
CA GLN A 132 2.09 55.13 63.02
C GLN A 132 1.97 55.69 64.42
N ASP A 133 2.27 54.86 65.39
CA ASP A 133 2.04 55.22 66.82
C ASP A 133 3.18 54.68 67.69
N SER A 134 3.77 55.54 68.50
CA SER A 134 4.93 55.23 69.33
C SER A 134 4.55 55.35 70.79
N GLY A 135 4.06 54.21 71.37
CA GLY A 135 3.74 54.13 72.81
C GLY A 135 2.33 54.60 73.16
N ARG A 136 1.32 54.22 72.37
CA ARG A 136 -0.09 54.48 72.69
C ARG A 136 -0.56 53.63 73.83
N VAL A 137 -1.16 54.24 74.84
CA VAL A 137 -1.78 53.58 75.97
C VAL A 137 -3.30 53.59 75.78
N PHE A 138 -3.96 52.46 76.03
CA PHE A 138 -5.39 52.29 75.90
C PHE A 138 -5.95 51.25 76.90
N PRO A 139 -7.17 51.40 77.36
CA PRO A 139 -7.80 50.34 78.19
C PRO A 139 -7.98 49.10 77.37
N MET A 140 -7.70 47.96 77.99
CA MET A 140 -7.72 46.68 77.29
C MET A 140 -8.52 45.63 78.08
N ASP A 141 -9.64 45.15 77.49
CA ASP A 141 -10.44 44.03 78.07
C ASP A 141 -9.86 42.73 77.55
N VAL A 142 -9.34 41.90 78.46
CA VAL A 142 -8.72 40.59 78.15
C VAL A 142 -9.59 39.42 78.57
N SER A 143 -10.82 39.72 79.02
CA SER A 143 -11.76 38.66 79.37
C SER A 143 -12.35 37.89 78.22
N ARG A 144 -12.07 38.37 76.98
CA ARG A 144 -12.58 37.83 75.72
C ARG A 144 -11.52 37.69 74.66
N GLY A 145 -11.70 36.69 73.83
CA GLY A 145 -10.85 36.50 72.65
C GLY A 145 -9.47 35.86 72.94
N ALA A 146 -8.49 36.22 72.09
CA ALA A 146 -7.18 35.58 72.14
C ALA A 146 -6.41 35.79 73.44
N TRP A 147 -6.67 36.86 74.15
CA TRP A 147 -6.06 37.17 75.43
C TRP A 147 -6.55 36.28 76.57
N GLU A 148 -7.77 35.75 76.49
CA GLU A 148 -8.33 34.81 77.47
C GLU A 148 -7.52 33.50 77.50
N ARG A 149 -7.02 33.06 76.39
CA ARG A 149 -6.18 31.86 76.29
C ARG A 149 -4.86 31.98 77.02
N ILE A 150 -4.22 33.19 76.94
CA ILE A 150 -2.95 33.44 77.67
C ILE A 150 -3.11 33.27 79.19
N SER A 151 -4.25 33.64 79.72
CA SER A 151 -4.52 33.49 81.18
C SER A 151 -4.81 32.03 81.56
N LYS A 152 -5.33 31.23 80.65
CA LYS A 152 -5.67 29.81 80.91
C LYS A 152 -4.48 28.88 80.72
N GLU A 153 -3.67 29.16 79.70
CA GLU A 153 -2.51 28.34 79.34
C GLU A 153 -1.28 29.24 79.20
N PRO A 154 -0.65 29.62 80.31
CA PRO A 154 0.52 30.49 80.28
C PRO A 154 1.71 29.76 79.60
N MET A 155 2.66 30.60 79.05
CA MET A 155 3.90 30.18 78.44
C MET A 155 3.82 29.52 77.03
N GLY A 156 2.60 29.57 76.42
CA GLY A 156 2.43 29.15 75.03
C GLY A 156 2.60 30.32 74.05
N LEU A 157 3.02 30.00 72.82
CA LEU A 157 2.92 30.91 71.67
C LEU A 157 1.60 30.57 70.93
N TYR A 158 0.70 31.53 70.83
CA TYR A 158 -0.61 31.37 70.21
C TYR A 158 -0.75 32.29 69.03
N PHE A 159 -1.49 31.85 68.02
CA PHE A 159 -1.79 32.65 66.82
C PHE A 159 -3.29 32.77 66.66
N THR A 160 -3.72 33.97 66.28
CA THR A 160 -5.13 34.24 65.93
C THR A 160 -5.21 35.19 64.76
N SER A 161 -6.34 35.12 64.05
CA SER A 161 -6.65 36.03 62.97
C SER A 161 -7.68 37.07 63.40
N SER A 162 -7.45 38.33 63.01
CA SER A 162 -8.33 39.44 63.19
C SER A 162 -8.56 40.14 61.84
N PRO A 163 -9.61 40.96 61.65
CA PRO A 163 -9.85 41.62 60.38
C PRO A 163 -8.68 42.48 59.88
N ASP A 164 -7.83 42.97 60.77
CA ASP A 164 -6.67 43.80 60.51
C ASP A 164 -5.34 43.03 60.36
N GLY A 165 -5.31 41.72 60.61
CA GLY A 165 -4.15 40.89 60.43
C GLY A 165 -4.06 39.65 61.32
N VAL A 166 -2.91 38.97 61.21
CA VAL A 166 -2.59 37.80 62.05
C VAL A 166 -1.72 38.27 63.19
N TYR A 167 -2.10 37.82 64.36
CA TYR A 167 -1.44 38.14 65.64
C TYR A 167 -0.83 36.89 66.26
N ALA A 168 0.35 37.07 66.84
CA ALA A 168 1.00 36.10 67.73
C ALA A 168 0.94 36.65 69.15
N PHE A 169 0.65 35.79 70.12
CA PHE A 169 0.48 36.14 71.52
C PHE A 169 1.36 35.29 72.42
N HIS A 170 1.91 35.91 73.49
CA HIS A 170 2.67 35.22 74.53
C HIS A 170 2.41 35.84 75.91
N SER A 171 2.35 35.05 76.98
CA SER A 171 2.21 35.56 78.34
C SER A 171 3.52 36.11 78.90
N ILE A 172 3.42 37.11 79.77
CA ILE A 172 4.53 37.50 80.65
C ILE A 172 4.19 37.04 82.05
N ASN A 173 5.04 36.15 82.57
CA ASN A 173 4.83 35.53 83.89
C ASN A 173 5.98 35.90 84.81
N ARG A 174 5.69 36.05 86.10
CA ARG A 174 6.70 36.28 87.13
C ARG A 174 7.56 35.05 87.28
N PHE A 175 8.86 35.18 87.32
CA PHE A 175 9.78 34.05 87.34
C PHE A 175 9.67 33.22 88.62
N GLN A 176 9.30 33.85 89.77
CA GLN A 176 9.28 33.19 91.09
C GLN A 176 8.07 32.27 91.30
N ASP A 177 6.91 32.67 90.89
CA ASP A 177 5.64 31.99 91.18
C ASP A 177 4.81 31.68 89.89
N GLN A 178 5.35 32.01 88.75
CA GLN A 178 4.69 31.89 87.45
C GLN A 178 3.36 32.66 87.33
N ALA A 179 3.09 33.59 88.26
CA ALA A 179 1.90 34.43 88.20
C ALA A 179 1.91 35.27 86.89
N LEU A 180 0.73 35.41 86.27
CA LEU A 180 0.54 36.20 85.08
C LEU A 180 0.70 37.70 85.44
N ILE A 181 1.72 38.36 84.92
CA ILE A 181 1.96 39.80 85.03
C ILE A 181 1.29 40.55 83.87
N GLY A 182 1.35 39.97 82.69
CA GLY A 182 0.87 40.61 81.50
C GLY A 182 1.00 39.71 80.27
N GLY A 183 0.96 40.29 79.10
CA GLY A 183 1.12 39.55 77.84
C GLY A 183 1.63 40.42 76.74
N LEU A 184 2.12 39.78 75.76
CA LEU A 184 2.64 40.41 74.54
C LEU A 184 1.88 39.94 73.33
N SER A 185 1.58 40.82 72.43
CA SER A 185 1.12 40.44 71.11
C SER A 185 1.87 41.18 70.02
N VAL A 186 2.08 40.54 68.95
CA VAL A 186 2.65 41.12 67.72
C VAL A 186 1.74 40.90 66.54
N ARG A 187 1.49 41.95 65.77
CA ARG A 187 0.84 41.78 64.48
C ARG A 187 1.89 41.48 63.42
N ILE A 188 1.75 40.30 62.83
CA ILE A 188 2.67 39.82 61.81
C ILE A 188 2.41 40.59 60.52
N ARG A 189 3.52 41.08 59.91
CA ARG A 189 3.44 41.90 58.71
C ARG A 189 2.81 41.07 57.57
N ARG A 190 1.93 41.72 56.80
CA ARG A 190 1.22 41.11 55.67
C ARG A 190 2.19 40.53 54.63
N ARG A 191 3.37 41.18 54.47
CA ARG A 191 4.42 40.73 53.56
C ARG A 191 4.93 39.31 53.86
N VAL A 192 4.98 38.90 55.11
CA VAL A 192 5.38 37.58 55.55
C VAL A 192 4.46 36.48 54.97
N TRP A 193 3.17 36.76 55.01
CA TRP A 193 2.18 35.83 54.43
C TRP A 193 2.19 35.85 52.91
N GLN A 194 2.50 36.95 52.28
CA GLN A 194 2.68 37.06 50.84
C GLN A 194 3.90 36.27 50.37
N GLU A 195 5.02 36.35 51.10
CA GLU A 195 6.24 35.59 50.79
C GLU A 195 5.99 34.09 50.92
N LEU A 196 5.25 33.64 51.97
CA LEU A 196 4.81 32.27 52.13
C LEU A 196 3.94 31.81 50.94
N ALA A 197 2.98 32.64 50.53
CA ALA A 197 2.11 32.34 49.40
C ALA A 197 2.89 32.24 48.10
N ASN A 198 3.90 33.12 47.88
CA ASN A 198 4.74 33.05 46.69
C ASN A 198 5.60 31.78 46.63
N ILE A 199 5.97 31.17 47.78
CA ILE A 199 6.66 29.91 47.85
C ILE A 199 5.71 28.77 47.42
N LEU A 200 4.46 28.79 47.84
CA LEU A 200 3.53 27.68 47.75
C LEU A 200 2.57 27.78 46.54
N ILE A 201 2.16 28.98 46.13
CA ILE A 201 1.20 29.19 45.06
C ILE A 201 1.98 29.43 43.76
N THR A 202 2.42 28.39 43.11
CA THR A 202 3.15 28.45 41.84
C THR A 202 2.34 27.88 40.68
N GLU A 203 1.34 27.07 40.96
CA GLU A 203 0.41 26.52 39.97
C GLU A 203 -0.88 27.34 39.93
N PRO A 204 -1.48 27.51 38.73
CA PRO A 204 -2.80 28.13 38.63
C PRO A 204 -3.82 27.34 39.46
N GLU A 205 -4.81 28.04 40.02
CA GLU A 205 -5.90 27.48 40.81
C GLU A 205 -5.44 26.75 42.08
N SER A 206 -4.15 26.83 42.46
CA SER A 206 -3.71 26.34 43.75
C SER A 206 -4.22 27.27 44.86
N SER A 207 -4.50 26.68 46.02
CA SER A 207 -4.99 27.38 47.22
C SER A 207 -4.12 27.06 48.43
N LEU A 208 -3.93 28.04 49.27
CA LEU A 208 -3.13 27.96 50.49
C LEU A 208 -3.99 28.41 51.69
N ALA A 209 -3.90 27.68 52.77
CA ALA A 209 -4.36 28.14 54.09
C ALA A 209 -3.29 27.85 55.16
N VAL A 210 -3.23 28.71 56.15
CA VAL A 210 -2.47 28.48 57.37
C VAL A 210 -3.47 28.51 58.53
N LEU A 211 -3.45 27.43 59.29
CA LEU A 211 -4.35 27.22 60.44
C LEU A 211 -3.58 27.29 61.76
N ASN A 212 -4.26 27.67 62.83
CA ASN A 212 -3.74 27.43 64.18
C ASN A 212 -4.11 26.03 64.67
N ASP A 213 -3.72 25.70 65.90
CA ASP A 213 -4.00 24.41 66.55
C ASP A 213 -5.51 24.17 66.79
N GLU A 214 -6.31 25.21 66.89
CA GLU A 214 -7.79 25.11 67.00
C GLU A 214 -8.47 24.87 65.66
N GLY A 215 -7.72 25.02 64.55
CA GLY A 215 -8.26 24.91 63.20
C GLY A 215 -8.78 26.22 62.63
N THR A 216 -8.58 27.35 63.34
CA THR A 216 -8.95 28.65 62.84
C THR A 216 -8.03 29.07 61.70
N VAL A 217 -8.60 29.58 60.61
CA VAL A 217 -7.82 30.05 59.47
C VAL A 217 -7.18 31.40 59.86
N LEU A 218 -5.84 31.41 59.89
CA LEU A 218 -5.05 32.59 60.14
C LEU A 218 -4.84 33.40 58.87
N PHE A 219 -4.52 32.71 57.81
CA PHE A 219 -4.29 33.30 56.49
C PHE A 219 -4.79 32.32 55.42
N ALA A 220 -5.46 32.86 54.44
CA ALA A 220 -5.84 32.10 53.25
C ALA A 220 -5.62 32.95 51.99
N GLN A 221 -5.07 32.30 50.99
CA GLN A 221 -5.06 32.81 49.63
C GLN A 221 -5.63 31.72 48.72
N THR A 222 -6.82 31.97 48.21
CA THR A 222 -7.58 30.97 47.47
C THR A 222 -8.01 31.51 46.14
N ASN A 223 -7.87 30.65 45.10
CA ASN A 223 -8.53 30.84 43.82
C ASN A 223 -9.80 29.95 43.71
N GLY A 224 -10.28 29.42 44.83
CA GLY A 224 -11.49 28.55 44.92
C GLY A 224 -11.87 28.20 46.36
N VAL A 225 -13.00 27.52 46.51
CA VAL A 225 -13.58 27.17 47.84
C VAL A 225 -12.67 26.18 48.55
N MET A 226 -12.11 26.58 49.70
CA MET A 226 -11.29 25.74 50.57
C MET A 226 -12.04 25.30 51.84
N ASP A 227 -13.18 25.92 52.09
CA ASP A 227 -13.89 25.86 53.36
C ASP A 227 -14.39 24.45 53.73
N ASP A 228 -15.00 23.71 52.78
CA ASP A 228 -15.55 22.37 53.04
C ASP A 228 -14.48 21.36 53.46
N PHE A 229 -13.26 21.53 52.99
CA PHE A 229 -12.16 20.62 53.36
C PHE A 229 -11.65 20.90 54.77
N LEU A 230 -11.46 22.19 55.07
CA LEU A 230 -10.92 22.63 56.36
C LEU A 230 -11.86 22.31 57.52
N GLU A 231 -13.18 22.44 57.31
CA GLU A 231 -14.20 22.12 58.30
C GLU A 231 -14.25 20.64 58.66
N ASN A 232 -13.92 19.77 57.71
CA ASN A 232 -13.96 18.33 57.91
C ASN A 232 -12.63 17.74 58.40
N LEU A 233 -11.59 18.55 58.60
CA LEU A 233 -10.28 18.09 59.08
C LEU A 233 -10.35 17.75 60.59
N SER A 234 -10.16 16.50 60.91
CA SER A 234 -10.13 16.07 62.32
C SER A 234 -8.89 16.62 63.07
N PRO A 235 -8.96 16.82 64.40
CA PRO A 235 -7.78 17.28 65.18
C PRO A 235 -6.57 16.37 65.01
N GLU A 236 -6.78 15.07 64.86
CA GLU A 236 -5.68 14.08 64.66
C GLU A 236 -5.01 14.23 63.31
N GLU A 237 -5.77 14.53 62.24
CA GLU A 237 -5.23 14.76 60.91
C GLU A 237 -4.37 16.02 60.83
N ARG A 238 -4.70 17.04 61.64
CA ARG A 238 -3.92 18.29 61.70
C ARG A 238 -2.52 18.11 62.28
N THR A 239 -2.26 17.05 63.02
CA THR A 239 -0.97 16.79 63.64
C THR A 239 -0.03 15.95 62.82
N GLN A 240 -0.45 15.44 61.66
CA GLN A 240 0.32 14.56 60.81
C GLN A 240 0.69 15.20 59.48
N THR A 241 1.96 15.04 59.11
CA THR A 241 2.37 15.37 57.74
C THR A 241 1.79 14.36 56.78
N ARG A 242 0.93 14.82 55.88
CA ARG A 242 0.28 13.95 54.89
C ARG A 242 0.16 14.66 53.55
N HIS A 243 0.24 13.88 52.49
CA HIS A 243 -0.30 14.26 51.20
C HIS A 243 -1.31 13.17 50.79
N TYR A 244 -2.40 13.54 50.23
CA TYR A 244 -3.38 12.60 49.71
C TYR A 244 -4.14 13.19 48.54
N ARG A 245 -4.67 12.28 47.71
CA ARG A 245 -5.43 12.62 46.53
C ARG A 245 -6.88 12.23 46.74
N THR A 246 -7.78 13.12 46.43
CA THR A 246 -9.18 12.86 46.16
C THR A 246 -9.44 12.77 44.65
N ASP A 247 -10.67 12.57 44.20
CA ASP A 247 -10.99 12.55 42.78
C ASP A 247 -10.66 13.88 42.10
N ASP A 248 -10.86 15.00 42.80
CA ASP A 248 -10.74 16.34 42.21
C ASP A 248 -9.45 17.08 42.60
N TYR A 249 -8.86 16.77 43.77
CA TYR A 249 -7.82 17.57 44.36
C TYR A 249 -6.69 16.74 44.97
N TYR A 250 -5.47 17.31 44.96
CA TYR A 250 -4.35 16.94 45.81
C TYR A 250 -4.30 17.87 47.00
N TYR A 251 -4.03 17.32 48.17
CA TYR A 251 -3.87 18.04 49.42
C TYR A 251 -2.53 17.73 50.04
N TRP A 252 -1.86 18.77 50.53
CA TRP A 252 -0.66 18.68 51.36
C TRP A 252 -0.93 19.34 52.69
N LEU A 253 -0.70 18.58 53.77
CA LEU A 253 -0.78 19.06 55.15
C LEU A 253 0.59 18.96 55.79
N ARG A 254 1.07 20.08 56.34
CA ARG A 254 2.33 20.14 57.06
C ARG A 254 2.11 20.86 58.39
N PRO A 255 1.99 20.12 59.53
CA PRO A 255 1.98 20.71 60.84
C PRO A 255 3.40 21.16 61.25
N LEU A 256 3.48 22.30 61.93
CA LEU A 256 4.67 22.80 62.60
C LEU A 256 4.60 22.47 64.07
N THR A 257 5.32 21.49 64.51
CA THR A 257 5.21 20.92 65.87
C THR A 257 5.48 21.96 66.97
N ASP A 258 6.42 22.87 66.76
CA ASP A 258 6.85 23.84 67.79
C ASP A 258 5.95 25.09 67.85
N SER A 259 5.15 25.37 66.85
CA SER A 259 4.36 26.59 66.76
C SER A 259 2.87 26.36 66.71
N ARG A 260 2.43 25.13 66.73
CA ARG A 260 1.02 24.73 66.59
C ARG A 260 0.31 25.30 65.35
N LEU A 261 1.10 25.52 64.28
CA LEU A 261 0.62 25.97 63.00
C LEU A 261 0.53 24.80 62.04
N VAL A 262 -0.45 24.85 61.13
CA VAL A 262 -0.59 23.86 60.06
C VAL A 262 -0.69 24.56 58.72
N ILE A 263 0.15 24.19 57.81
CA ILE A 263 0.10 24.65 56.43
C ILE A 263 -0.73 23.65 55.61
N VAL A 264 -1.72 24.15 54.89
CA VAL A 264 -2.57 23.35 54.00
C VAL A 264 -2.47 23.93 52.58
N LYS A 265 -2.05 23.09 51.64
CA LYS A 265 -2.08 23.42 50.19
C LYS A 265 -3.07 22.49 49.49
N LYS A 266 -3.85 23.08 48.61
CA LYS A 266 -4.82 22.37 47.74
C LYS A 266 -4.47 22.68 46.28
N LEU A 267 -4.45 21.62 45.42
CA LEU A 267 -4.17 21.74 43.99
C LEU A 267 -5.14 20.87 43.20
N PRO A 268 -5.86 21.40 42.18
CA PRO A 268 -6.77 20.59 41.36
C PRO A 268 -6.01 19.53 40.57
N VAL A 269 -6.59 18.33 40.49
CA VAL A 269 -6.04 17.21 39.68
C VAL A 269 -5.95 17.59 38.20
N GLU A 270 -6.89 18.39 37.70
CA GLU A 270 -6.91 18.86 36.33
C GLU A 270 -5.67 19.69 35.99
N VAL A 271 -5.18 20.53 36.91
CA VAL A 271 -3.96 21.34 36.70
C VAL A 271 -2.73 20.45 36.55
N VAL A 272 -2.65 19.38 37.37
CA VAL A 272 -1.56 18.40 37.28
C VAL A 272 -1.64 17.65 35.95
N GLN A 273 -2.84 17.24 35.53
CA GLN A 273 -3.04 16.55 34.27
C GLN A 273 -2.79 17.46 33.05
N ALA A 274 -3.22 18.73 33.15
CA ALA A 274 -2.97 19.72 32.11
C ALA A 274 -1.48 19.94 31.87
N SER A 275 -0.66 19.88 32.92
CA SER A 275 0.81 20.03 32.81
C SER A 275 1.46 18.92 31.96
N ALA A 276 0.89 17.71 31.92
CA ALA A 276 1.35 16.62 31.06
C ALA A 276 0.82 16.73 29.61
N SER A 277 -0.26 17.48 29.41
CA SER A 277 -1.00 17.52 28.14
C SER A 277 -0.13 17.90 26.91
N PRO A 278 0.75 18.92 26.95
CA PRO A 278 1.59 19.26 25.78
C PRO A 278 2.49 18.11 25.34
N THR A 279 3.14 17.45 26.28
CA THR A 279 4.04 16.31 26.01
C THR A 279 3.25 15.10 25.47
N ILE A 280 2.09 14.82 26.05
CA ILE A 280 1.19 13.74 25.60
C ILE A 280 0.71 14.03 24.17
N LYS A 281 0.25 15.25 23.88
CA LYS A 281 -0.19 15.67 22.53
C LYS A 281 0.93 15.56 21.51
N ALA A 282 2.14 16.01 21.84
CA ALA A 282 3.31 15.86 20.99
C ALA A 282 3.63 14.38 20.73
N GLY A 283 3.61 13.55 21.77
CA GLY A 283 3.84 12.11 21.66
C GLY A 283 2.79 11.40 20.80
N LEU A 284 1.51 11.72 20.97
CA LEU A 284 0.44 11.19 20.14
C LEU A 284 0.57 11.63 18.68
N LEU A 285 0.86 12.91 18.43
CA LEU A 285 1.08 13.42 17.07
C LEU A 285 2.25 12.67 16.40
N THR A 286 3.37 12.54 17.10
CA THR A 286 4.53 11.78 16.61
C THR A 286 4.16 10.32 16.33
N GLY A 287 3.42 9.68 17.24
CA GLY A 287 2.94 8.30 17.07
C GLY A 287 2.06 8.13 15.82
N VAL A 288 1.14 9.07 15.58
CA VAL A 288 0.30 9.08 14.37
C VAL A 288 1.13 9.26 13.11
N VAL A 289 2.08 10.21 13.10
CA VAL A 289 2.96 10.46 11.94
C VAL A 289 3.78 9.21 11.63
N VAL A 290 4.39 8.58 12.64
CA VAL A 290 5.18 7.35 12.47
C VAL A 290 4.30 6.19 11.99
N ALA A 291 3.08 6.04 12.52
CA ALA A 291 2.13 5.01 12.08
C ALA A 291 1.73 5.19 10.61
N VAL A 292 1.42 6.42 10.18
CA VAL A 292 1.10 6.73 8.79
C VAL A 292 2.30 6.44 7.88
N LEU A 293 3.49 6.86 8.28
CA LEU A 293 4.72 6.60 7.53
C LEU A 293 5.00 5.09 7.41
N ALA A 294 4.80 4.33 8.49
CA ALA A 294 4.93 2.88 8.51
C ALA A 294 3.93 2.19 7.57
N VAL A 295 2.67 2.66 7.53
CA VAL A 295 1.66 2.14 6.59
C VAL A 295 2.04 2.45 5.15
N VAL A 296 2.46 3.68 4.85
CA VAL A 296 2.92 4.06 3.49
C VAL A 296 4.10 3.21 3.06
N LEU A 297 5.10 3.05 3.93
CA LEU A 297 6.27 2.22 3.65
C LEU A 297 5.88 0.75 3.43
N SER A 298 4.96 0.22 4.25
CA SER A 298 4.42 -1.14 4.11
C SER A 298 3.74 -1.36 2.76
N ILE A 299 2.98 -0.37 2.31
CA ILE A 299 2.34 -0.38 1.00
C ILE A 299 3.40 -0.40 -0.12
N LEU A 300 4.40 0.49 -0.06
CA LEU A 300 5.49 0.56 -1.04
C LEU A 300 6.27 -0.76 -1.11
N VAL A 301 6.66 -1.30 0.03
CA VAL A 301 7.36 -2.58 0.13
C VAL A 301 6.50 -3.72 -0.43
N SER A 302 5.22 -3.79 -0.04
CA SER A 302 4.29 -4.81 -0.54
C SER A 302 4.14 -4.76 -2.07
N PHE A 303 4.04 -3.56 -2.66
CA PHE A 303 3.96 -3.40 -4.11
C PHE A 303 5.28 -3.80 -4.81
N ARG A 304 6.43 -3.40 -4.25
CA ARG A 304 7.74 -3.70 -4.83
C ARG A 304 8.03 -5.20 -4.86
N PHE A 305 7.71 -5.93 -3.79
CA PHE A 305 7.96 -7.38 -3.72
C PHE A 305 6.87 -8.22 -4.40
N SER A 306 5.60 -7.81 -4.32
CA SER A 306 4.51 -8.63 -4.87
C SER A 306 4.34 -8.50 -6.38
N ARG A 307 4.69 -7.35 -6.99
CA ARG A 307 4.55 -7.14 -8.44
C ARG A 307 5.29 -8.19 -9.28
N PRO A 308 6.59 -8.41 -9.07
CA PRO A 308 7.34 -9.39 -9.86
C PRO A 308 6.80 -10.81 -9.69
N ILE A 309 6.51 -11.22 -8.45
CA ILE A 309 5.99 -12.56 -8.17
C ILE A 309 4.66 -12.82 -8.91
N ILE A 310 3.76 -11.82 -8.93
CA ILE A 310 2.48 -11.97 -9.63
C ILE A 310 2.67 -11.94 -11.15
N GLN A 311 3.62 -11.17 -11.66
CA GLN A 311 3.95 -11.17 -13.08
C GLN A 311 4.51 -12.53 -13.50
N LEU A 312 5.44 -13.09 -12.74
CA LEU A 312 5.97 -14.43 -12.97
C LEU A 312 4.86 -15.49 -12.90
N ALA A 313 4.01 -15.44 -11.87
CA ALA A 313 2.87 -16.37 -11.75
C ALA A 313 1.87 -16.25 -12.92
N LYS A 314 1.66 -15.05 -13.46
CA LYS A 314 0.83 -14.85 -14.67
C LYS A 314 1.52 -15.43 -15.92
N ARG A 315 2.82 -15.21 -16.11
CA ARG A 315 3.60 -15.79 -17.22
C ARG A 315 3.57 -17.33 -17.19
N VAL A 316 3.75 -17.92 -16.02
CA VAL A 316 3.65 -19.40 -15.85
C VAL A 316 2.26 -19.92 -16.21
N ARG A 317 1.21 -19.14 -16.01
CA ARG A 317 -0.18 -19.54 -16.27
C ARG A 317 -0.66 -19.23 -17.69
N SER A 318 -0.04 -18.28 -18.40
CA SER A 318 -0.37 -17.99 -19.80
C SER A 318 0.14 -19.14 -20.66
N THR A 319 -0.77 -19.80 -21.37
CA THR A 319 -0.48 -20.94 -22.28
C THR A 319 0.05 -20.48 -23.63
N ASP A 320 0.05 -19.15 -23.88
CA ASP A 320 0.46 -18.56 -25.16
C ASP A 320 1.99 -18.47 -25.23
N MET A 321 2.57 -19.42 -25.95
CA MET A 321 4.03 -19.49 -26.15
C MET A 321 4.59 -18.36 -27.04
N ASP A 322 3.74 -17.69 -27.82
CA ASP A 322 4.19 -16.66 -28.79
C ASP A 322 4.32 -15.25 -28.18
N GLU A 323 3.68 -15.00 -27.03
CA GLU A 323 3.72 -13.70 -26.35
C GLU A 323 4.86 -13.55 -25.32
N ILE A 324 5.71 -14.54 -25.16
CA ILE A 324 6.83 -14.48 -24.20
C ILE A 324 7.95 -13.61 -24.78
N ARG A 325 7.75 -12.30 -24.76
CA ARG A 325 8.84 -11.34 -24.88
C ARG A 325 9.72 -11.45 -23.65
N VAL A 326 10.96 -11.84 -23.86
CA VAL A 326 12.05 -11.78 -22.87
C VAL A 326 12.18 -10.31 -22.46
N SER A 327 11.63 -9.94 -21.32
CA SER A 327 11.89 -8.63 -20.73
C SER A 327 13.16 -8.79 -19.90
N LEU A 328 14.26 -8.43 -20.48
CA LEU A 328 15.56 -8.27 -19.83
C LEU A 328 15.51 -7.04 -18.92
N GLU A 329 14.81 -7.08 -17.78
CA GLU A 329 15.23 -6.28 -16.65
C GLU A 329 16.31 -7.09 -15.92
N ASP A 330 17.54 -6.60 -15.95
CA ASP A 330 18.70 -7.17 -15.23
C ASP A 330 18.47 -7.05 -13.70
N ARG A 331 17.59 -7.90 -13.20
CA ARG A 331 17.41 -8.06 -11.74
C ARG A 331 18.45 -9.04 -11.23
N THR A 332 19.20 -8.59 -10.23
CA THR A 332 20.27 -9.38 -9.58
C THR A 332 19.81 -10.00 -8.25
N ASP A 333 18.49 -9.91 -7.92
CA ASP A 333 17.91 -10.49 -6.72
C ASP A 333 17.45 -11.96 -6.93
N GLU A 334 16.97 -12.61 -5.87
CA GLU A 334 16.50 -14.00 -5.92
C GLU A 334 15.31 -14.16 -6.88
N ILE A 335 14.50 -13.12 -7.04
CA ILE A 335 13.38 -13.12 -7.99
C ILE A 335 13.90 -13.08 -9.43
N GLY A 336 14.94 -12.28 -9.69
CA GLY A 336 15.63 -12.25 -10.99
C GLY A 336 16.25 -13.60 -11.33
N THR A 337 16.87 -14.28 -10.39
CA THR A 337 17.40 -15.64 -10.55
C THR A 337 16.28 -16.64 -10.92
N LEU A 338 15.11 -16.53 -10.27
CA LEU A 338 13.97 -17.37 -10.56
C LEU A 338 13.37 -17.09 -11.95
N GLU A 339 13.31 -15.81 -12.38
CA GLU A 339 12.90 -15.42 -13.74
C GLU A 339 13.85 -15.99 -14.80
N GLN A 340 15.16 -15.88 -14.60
CA GLN A 340 16.16 -16.45 -15.51
C GLN A 340 16.07 -17.98 -15.60
N ALA A 341 15.88 -18.67 -14.48
CA ALA A 341 15.71 -20.12 -14.47
C ALA A 341 14.43 -20.54 -15.23
N TYR A 342 13.33 -19.81 -15.05
CA TYR A 342 12.09 -20.04 -15.78
C TYR A 342 12.25 -19.84 -17.28
N ASP A 343 12.89 -18.73 -17.70
CA ASP A 343 13.13 -18.43 -19.12
C ASP A 343 14.05 -19.45 -19.77
N ALA A 344 15.05 -19.96 -19.04
CA ALA A 344 15.92 -21.05 -19.50
C ALA A 344 15.13 -22.34 -19.74
N ILE A 345 14.23 -22.72 -18.83
CA ILE A 345 13.36 -23.92 -18.97
C ILE A 345 12.45 -23.76 -20.20
N ILE A 346 11.79 -22.61 -20.37
CA ILE A 346 10.91 -22.36 -21.52
C ILE A 346 11.69 -22.39 -22.84
N SER A 347 12.90 -21.82 -22.88
CA SER A 347 13.78 -21.89 -24.05
C SER A 347 14.13 -23.35 -24.39
N GLN A 348 14.46 -24.16 -23.40
CA GLN A 348 14.78 -25.58 -23.59
C GLN A 348 13.56 -26.37 -24.10
N ILE A 349 12.37 -26.13 -23.54
CA ILE A 349 11.13 -26.76 -24.02
C ILE A 349 10.86 -26.38 -25.49
N ARG A 350 11.03 -25.11 -25.86
CA ARG A 350 10.84 -24.64 -27.23
C ARG A 350 11.79 -25.35 -28.20
N THR A 351 13.05 -25.47 -27.84
CA THR A 351 14.07 -26.17 -28.66
C THR A 351 13.67 -27.65 -28.84
N LEU A 352 13.29 -28.33 -27.77
CA LEU A 352 12.86 -29.74 -27.83
C LEU A 352 11.62 -29.93 -28.72
N LEU A 353 10.63 -29.05 -28.63
CA LEU A 353 9.44 -29.09 -29.48
C LEU A 353 9.78 -28.87 -30.96
N GLN A 354 10.69 -27.95 -31.27
CA GLN A 354 11.14 -27.71 -32.63
C GLN A 354 11.90 -28.92 -33.19
N GLU A 355 12.76 -29.55 -32.40
CA GLU A 355 13.46 -30.77 -32.80
C GLU A 355 12.52 -31.93 -33.06
N GLU A 356 11.53 -32.13 -32.18
CA GLU A 356 10.52 -33.16 -32.32
C GLU A 356 9.66 -32.97 -33.58
N TYR A 357 9.20 -31.73 -33.81
CA TYR A 357 8.42 -31.41 -35.00
C TYR A 357 9.24 -31.62 -36.29
N LYS A 358 10.52 -31.25 -36.27
CA LYS A 358 11.42 -31.49 -37.39
C LYS A 358 11.59 -32.99 -37.64
N ARG A 359 11.81 -33.81 -36.60
CA ARG A 359 11.91 -35.28 -36.71
C ARG A 359 10.65 -35.90 -37.30
N GLU A 360 9.46 -35.41 -36.90
CA GLU A 360 8.20 -35.90 -37.46
C GLU A 360 8.07 -35.61 -38.95
N ILE A 361 8.47 -34.42 -39.41
CA ILE A 361 8.49 -34.04 -40.81
C ILE A 361 9.47 -34.93 -41.60
N ASP A 362 10.69 -35.10 -41.10
CA ASP A 362 11.74 -35.89 -41.74
C ASP A 362 11.28 -37.36 -41.86
N LEU A 363 10.61 -37.88 -40.83
CA LEU A 363 10.05 -39.25 -40.84
C LEU A 363 8.95 -39.40 -41.91
N LYS A 364 8.01 -38.45 -41.99
CA LYS A 364 6.93 -38.47 -43.00
C LYS A 364 7.50 -38.37 -44.43
N ASP A 365 8.52 -37.52 -44.64
CA ASP A 365 9.18 -37.39 -45.93
C ASP A 365 9.91 -38.67 -46.34
N ALA A 366 10.58 -39.33 -45.39
CA ALA A 366 11.22 -40.62 -45.63
C ALA A 366 10.21 -41.72 -45.95
N GLN A 367 9.07 -41.74 -45.24
CA GLN A 367 7.99 -42.68 -45.55
C GLN A 367 7.39 -42.46 -46.93
N PHE A 368 7.15 -41.20 -47.30
CA PHE A 368 6.64 -40.84 -48.62
C PHE A 368 7.62 -41.26 -49.74
N LYS A 369 8.91 -40.98 -49.58
CA LYS A 369 9.94 -41.42 -50.52
C LYS A 369 10.01 -42.94 -50.64
N ALA A 370 9.90 -43.65 -49.54
CA ALA A 370 9.88 -45.11 -49.54
C ALA A 370 8.68 -45.69 -50.30
N LEU A 371 7.48 -45.11 -50.10
CA LEU A 371 6.26 -45.51 -50.83
C LEU A 371 6.40 -45.19 -52.33
N GLN A 372 6.95 -44.06 -52.72
CA GLN A 372 7.17 -43.68 -54.09
C GLN A 372 8.16 -44.63 -54.78
N ALA A 373 9.22 -45.06 -54.08
CA ALA A 373 10.20 -46.00 -54.60
C ALA A 373 9.65 -47.44 -54.86
N GLN A 374 8.50 -47.80 -54.27
CA GLN A 374 7.82 -49.06 -54.53
C GLN A 374 7.24 -49.16 -55.96
N ILE A 375 7.02 -48.03 -56.63
CA ILE A 375 6.69 -47.96 -58.04
C ILE A 375 8.00 -48.06 -58.82
N ASN A 376 8.28 -49.22 -59.40
CA ASN A 376 9.49 -49.38 -60.22
C ASN A 376 9.26 -48.86 -61.65
N PRO A 377 9.71 -47.63 -61.97
CA PRO A 377 9.47 -46.99 -63.28
C PRO A 377 10.15 -47.77 -64.42
N HIS A 378 11.31 -48.33 -64.14
CA HIS A 378 12.05 -49.07 -65.12
C HIS A 378 11.36 -50.38 -65.53
N PHE A 379 10.73 -51.07 -64.54
CA PHE A 379 9.96 -52.27 -64.84
C PHE A 379 8.73 -51.95 -65.71
N LEU A 380 8.01 -50.88 -65.41
CA LEU A 380 6.83 -50.47 -66.19
C LEU A 380 7.21 -50.07 -67.63
N ASN A 381 8.27 -49.28 -67.81
CA ASN A 381 8.76 -48.88 -69.14
C ASN A 381 9.25 -50.11 -69.92
N ASN A 382 10.01 -51.01 -69.32
CA ASN A 382 10.45 -52.24 -70.01
C ASN A 382 9.27 -53.12 -70.42
N THR A 383 8.26 -53.21 -69.61
CA THR A 383 7.03 -53.99 -69.94
C THR A 383 6.28 -53.35 -71.12
N LEU A 384 6.12 -52.02 -71.10
CA LEU A 384 5.48 -51.31 -72.24
C LEU A 384 6.28 -51.45 -73.55
N ASN A 385 7.58 -51.32 -73.47
CA ASN A 385 8.47 -51.52 -74.65
C ASN A 385 8.39 -52.94 -75.18
N LEU A 386 8.31 -53.96 -74.30
CA LEU A 386 8.10 -55.38 -74.71
C LEU A 386 6.77 -55.56 -75.44
N ILE A 387 5.68 -55.00 -74.86
CA ILE A 387 4.33 -55.06 -75.48
C ILE A 387 4.35 -54.36 -76.84
N GLY A 388 4.99 -53.21 -76.93
CA GLY A 388 5.15 -52.46 -78.21
C GLY A 388 5.94 -53.27 -79.23
N GLY A 389 7.06 -53.87 -78.85
CA GLY A 389 7.84 -54.76 -79.71
C GLY A 389 7.08 -55.98 -80.22
N MET A 390 6.28 -56.60 -79.32
CA MET A 390 5.38 -57.74 -79.71
C MET A 390 4.27 -57.26 -80.69
N ALA A 391 3.76 -56.05 -80.50
CA ALA A 391 2.76 -55.46 -81.42
C ALA A 391 3.30 -55.24 -82.81
N LEU A 392 4.48 -54.68 -82.90
CA LEU A 392 5.20 -54.56 -84.22
C LEU A 392 5.45 -55.89 -84.89
N ALA A 393 5.90 -56.90 -84.13
CA ALA A 393 6.13 -58.26 -84.64
C ALA A 393 4.86 -58.94 -85.14
N LYS A 394 3.70 -58.49 -84.74
CA LYS A 394 2.40 -58.99 -85.20
C LYS A 394 1.65 -58.07 -86.13
N ASP A 395 2.39 -57.16 -86.77
CA ASP A 395 1.88 -56.20 -87.74
C ASP A 395 0.69 -55.30 -87.20
N ALA A 396 0.79 -54.96 -85.90
CA ALA A 396 -0.18 -54.11 -85.22
C ALA A 396 0.40 -52.76 -84.80
N PRO A 397 0.68 -51.84 -85.75
CA PRO A 397 1.34 -50.54 -85.46
C PRO A 397 0.53 -49.62 -84.55
N GLU A 398 -0.78 -49.79 -84.55
CA GLU A 398 -1.67 -49.02 -83.67
C GLU A 398 -1.47 -49.31 -82.19
N ILE A 399 -1.23 -50.63 -81.85
CA ILE A 399 -0.95 -51.03 -80.47
C ILE A 399 0.41 -50.50 -80.03
N TYR A 400 1.42 -50.56 -80.93
CA TYR A 400 2.74 -49.94 -80.67
C TYR A 400 2.61 -48.46 -80.37
N GLY A 401 1.85 -47.70 -81.15
CA GLY A 401 1.61 -46.26 -80.93
C GLY A 401 0.94 -45.99 -79.54
N ILE A 402 0.01 -46.84 -79.10
CA ILE A 402 -0.62 -46.71 -77.80
C ILE A 402 0.38 -47.00 -76.67
N THR A 403 1.20 -48.03 -76.79
CA THR A 403 2.20 -48.37 -75.76
C THR A 403 3.26 -47.30 -75.59
N GLN A 404 3.69 -46.66 -76.70
CA GLN A 404 4.59 -45.50 -76.65
C GLN A 404 3.94 -44.31 -75.94
N MET A 405 2.68 -43.96 -76.30
CA MET A 405 2.00 -42.85 -75.62
C MET A 405 1.80 -43.11 -74.13
N ILE A 406 1.53 -44.36 -73.71
CA ILE A 406 1.44 -44.73 -72.28
C ILE A 406 2.80 -44.62 -71.62
N GLY A 407 3.88 -45.03 -72.29
CA GLY A 407 5.26 -44.89 -71.83
C GLY A 407 5.63 -43.42 -71.57
N ASP A 408 5.29 -42.52 -72.51
CA ASP A 408 5.52 -41.07 -72.40
C ASP A 408 4.72 -40.45 -71.23
N LEU A 409 3.43 -40.83 -71.08
CA LEU A 409 2.60 -40.40 -69.93
C LEU A 409 3.18 -40.84 -68.61
N LEU A 410 3.66 -42.11 -68.53
CA LEU A 410 4.28 -42.63 -67.32
C LEU A 410 5.61 -41.95 -67.03
N HIS A 411 6.41 -41.71 -68.04
CA HIS A 411 7.67 -40.98 -67.89
C HIS A 411 7.43 -39.57 -67.39
N TYR A 412 6.41 -38.89 -67.94
CA TYR A 412 6.00 -37.57 -67.47
C TYR A 412 5.56 -37.61 -66.03
N ALA A 413 4.82 -38.62 -65.57
CA ALA A 413 4.34 -38.73 -64.21
C ALA A 413 5.45 -38.99 -63.19
N ILE A 414 6.49 -39.72 -63.54
CA ILE A 414 7.55 -40.16 -62.61
C ILE A 414 8.75 -39.24 -62.62
N SER A 415 8.93 -38.42 -63.66
CA SER A 415 10.06 -37.51 -63.78
C SER A 415 10.09 -36.49 -62.61
N GLN A 416 11.21 -36.47 -61.87
CA GLN A 416 11.41 -35.69 -60.62
C GLN A 416 11.71 -34.19 -60.83
N ASN A 417 11.30 -33.58 -61.90
CA ASN A 417 11.63 -32.20 -62.21
C ASN A 417 10.72 -31.20 -61.54
N GLY A 418 10.99 -30.88 -60.27
CA GLY A 418 10.66 -29.63 -59.60
C GLY A 418 9.23 -29.05 -59.63
N GLY A 419 8.18 -29.84 -59.92
CA GLY A 419 6.80 -29.37 -59.85
C GLY A 419 6.29 -28.45 -61.00
N MET A 420 7.21 -27.90 -61.82
CA MET A 420 6.89 -27.05 -62.97
C MET A 420 7.29 -27.76 -64.29
N ALA A 421 6.56 -27.45 -65.38
CA ALA A 421 6.85 -27.92 -66.74
C ALA A 421 6.68 -26.76 -67.74
N THR A 422 7.26 -26.88 -68.91
CA THR A 422 6.94 -25.97 -70.00
C THR A 422 5.54 -26.25 -70.53
N LEU A 423 4.89 -25.24 -71.08
CA LEU A 423 3.59 -25.43 -71.72
C LEU A 423 3.66 -26.45 -72.84
N GLN A 424 4.77 -26.52 -73.58
CA GLN A 424 5.05 -27.52 -74.63
C GLN A 424 4.98 -28.95 -74.06
N GLU A 425 5.63 -29.19 -72.89
CA GLU A 425 5.62 -30.51 -72.24
C GLU A 425 4.20 -30.90 -71.77
N GLU A 426 3.44 -29.95 -71.15
CA GLU A 426 2.05 -30.19 -70.76
C GLU A 426 1.13 -30.48 -71.95
N VAL A 427 1.27 -29.72 -73.02
CA VAL A 427 0.49 -29.89 -74.26
C VAL A 427 0.85 -31.21 -74.95
N SER A 428 2.15 -31.60 -74.96
CA SER A 428 2.56 -32.88 -75.51
C SER A 428 1.96 -34.06 -74.69
N ASN A 429 2.05 -33.97 -73.34
CA ASN A 429 1.44 -34.93 -72.46
C ASN A 429 -0.07 -35.01 -72.66
N LEU A 430 -0.75 -33.86 -72.84
CA LEU A 430 -2.18 -33.79 -73.15
C LEU A 430 -2.54 -34.41 -74.49
N ARG A 431 -1.72 -34.20 -75.54
CA ARG A 431 -1.90 -34.81 -76.87
C ARG A 431 -1.82 -36.33 -76.80
N ASN A 432 -0.86 -36.89 -76.06
CA ASN A 432 -0.73 -38.30 -75.87
C ASN A 432 -1.97 -38.86 -75.13
N TYR A 433 -2.40 -38.22 -74.01
CA TYR A 433 -3.61 -38.58 -73.29
C TYR A 433 -4.88 -38.56 -74.18
N THR A 434 -5.09 -37.46 -74.89
CA THR A 434 -6.29 -37.29 -75.76
C THR A 434 -6.28 -38.25 -76.93
N SER A 435 -5.11 -38.55 -77.52
CA SER A 435 -5.00 -39.57 -78.59
C SER A 435 -5.39 -40.95 -78.13
N ILE A 436 -5.01 -41.35 -76.90
CA ILE A 436 -5.45 -42.62 -76.31
C ILE A 436 -6.96 -42.62 -76.09
N GLN A 437 -7.54 -41.54 -75.57
CA GLN A 437 -8.97 -41.39 -75.36
C GLN A 437 -9.79 -41.43 -76.67
N GLN A 438 -9.32 -40.75 -77.73
CA GLN A 438 -9.95 -40.79 -79.04
C GLN A 438 -10.01 -42.21 -79.61
N LYS A 439 -8.94 -42.97 -79.49
CA LYS A 439 -8.91 -44.40 -79.88
C LYS A 439 -9.86 -45.26 -79.02
N ARG A 440 -9.89 -45.03 -77.70
CA ARG A 440 -10.79 -45.75 -76.77
C ARG A 440 -12.24 -45.54 -77.10
N PHE A 441 -12.64 -44.35 -77.54
CA PHE A 441 -14.02 -44.03 -77.82
C PHE A 441 -14.39 -44.06 -79.31
N ALA A 442 -13.62 -44.78 -80.10
CA ALA A 442 -13.88 -45.09 -81.52
C ALA A 442 -14.16 -43.83 -82.38
N ASN A 443 -13.33 -42.80 -82.25
CA ASN A 443 -13.42 -41.53 -82.98
C ASN A 443 -14.70 -40.71 -82.78
N ARG A 444 -15.47 -41.03 -81.73
CA ARG A 444 -16.63 -40.18 -81.32
C ARG A 444 -16.18 -38.87 -80.63
N CYS A 445 -14.93 -38.79 -80.29
CA CYS A 445 -14.36 -37.65 -79.61
C CYS A 445 -13.44 -36.86 -80.53
N HIS A 446 -13.68 -35.57 -80.66
CA HIS A 446 -12.83 -34.64 -81.39
C HIS A 446 -12.19 -33.65 -80.37
N VAL A 447 -10.88 -33.61 -80.32
CA VAL A 447 -10.16 -32.71 -79.44
C VAL A 447 -9.33 -31.72 -80.29
N GLU A 448 -9.61 -30.44 -80.09
CA GLU A 448 -8.85 -29.37 -80.71
C GLU A 448 -7.96 -28.67 -79.69
N ILE A 449 -6.67 -28.56 -79.97
CA ILE A 449 -5.70 -27.93 -79.09
C ILE A 449 -5.02 -26.80 -79.87
N GLU A 450 -5.45 -25.59 -79.61
CA GLU A 450 -4.91 -24.37 -80.18
C GLU A 450 -3.94 -23.71 -79.16
N VAL A 451 -2.67 -23.62 -79.51
CA VAL A 451 -1.64 -22.97 -78.70
C VAL A 451 -0.91 -21.96 -79.52
N ASP A 452 -0.78 -20.75 -79.00
CA ASP A 452 0.09 -19.74 -79.60
C ASP A 452 1.56 -20.22 -79.49
N PRO A 453 2.28 -20.41 -80.63
CA PRO A 453 3.64 -20.92 -80.62
C PRO A 453 4.63 -20.07 -79.79
N SER A 454 4.33 -18.79 -79.60
CA SER A 454 5.17 -17.88 -78.78
C SER A 454 5.12 -18.19 -77.29
N LEU A 455 4.23 -19.08 -76.85
CA LEU A 455 3.95 -19.40 -75.44
C LEU A 455 4.46 -20.81 -75.03
N GLU A 456 5.00 -21.59 -75.94
CA GLU A 456 5.41 -22.98 -75.65
C GLU A 456 6.47 -23.12 -74.52
N ASP A 457 7.36 -22.13 -74.39
CA ASP A 457 8.37 -22.09 -73.33
C ASP A 457 7.84 -21.59 -71.97
N CYS A 458 6.58 -21.20 -71.89
CA CYS A 458 6.00 -20.70 -70.63
C CYS A 458 5.91 -21.80 -69.57
N MET A 459 6.30 -21.45 -68.34
CA MET A 459 6.26 -22.38 -67.19
C MET A 459 4.85 -22.47 -66.61
N ILE A 460 4.39 -23.70 -66.39
CA ILE A 460 3.09 -24.02 -65.81
C ILE A 460 3.28 -25.17 -64.83
N PRO A 461 2.52 -25.27 -63.72
CA PRO A 461 2.60 -26.43 -62.85
C PRO A 461 2.25 -27.73 -63.58
N ARG A 462 3.00 -28.77 -63.36
CA ARG A 462 2.76 -30.09 -63.98
C ARG A 462 1.36 -30.60 -63.67
N PHE A 463 0.78 -31.36 -64.60
CA PHE A 463 -0.58 -31.88 -64.46
C PHE A 463 -1.64 -30.81 -64.27
N THR A 464 -1.48 -29.64 -64.91
CA THR A 464 -2.50 -28.56 -64.90
C THR A 464 -3.56 -28.81 -65.97
N LEU A 465 -3.14 -29.12 -67.21
CA LEU A 465 -4.08 -29.28 -68.35
C LEU A 465 -4.79 -30.64 -68.32
N GLN A 466 -4.06 -31.72 -68.04
CA GLN A 466 -4.59 -33.05 -68.11
C GLN A 466 -5.83 -33.24 -67.22
N PRO A 467 -5.87 -32.87 -65.91
CA PRO A 467 -7.04 -33.07 -65.04
C PRO A 467 -8.27 -32.24 -65.53
N LEU A 468 -8.07 -31.09 -66.18
CA LEU A 468 -9.16 -30.31 -66.71
C LEU A 468 -9.83 -31.01 -67.91
N VAL A 469 -9.03 -31.63 -68.75
CA VAL A 469 -9.55 -32.40 -69.88
C VAL A 469 -10.07 -33.77 -69.42
N GLU A 470 -9.47 -34.43 -68.45
CA GLU A 470 -10.03 -35.62 -67.80
C GLU A 470 -11.43 -35.36 -67.27
N ASN A 471 -11.64 -34.26 -66.56
CA ASN A 471 -12.98 -33.88 -66.05
C ASN A 471 -13.98 -33.68 -67.20
N ALA A 472 -13.59 -33.10 -68.35
CA ALA A 472 -14.47 -32.96 -69.51
C ALA A 472 -14.87 -34.33 -70.06
N PHE A 473 -13.95 -35.29 -70.13
CA PHE A 473 -14.24 -36.66 -70.58
C PHE A 473 -15.13 -37.40 -69.56
N GLU A 474 -14.76 -37.47 -68.33
CA GLU A 474 -15.42 -38.30 -67.31
C GLU A 474 -16.82 -37.75 -66.92
N HIS A 475 -16.93 -36.48 -66.73
CA HIS A 475 -18.11 -35.83 -66.21
C HIS A 475 -18.98 -35.15 -67.27
N GLY A 476 -18.36 -34.60 -68.30
CA GLY A 476 -19.04 -33.86 -69.34
C GLY A 476 -19.58 -34.76 -70.45
N LEU A 477 -18.77 -35.67 -70.93
CA LEU A 477 -19.03 -36.34 -72.21
C LEU A 477 -19.54 -37.80 -72.10
N GLN A 478 -19.13 -38.59 -71.11
CA GLN A 478 -19.50 -40.00 -70.98
C GLN A 478 -21.04 -40.21 -70.94
N SER A 479 -21.77 -39.26 -70.44
CA SER A 479 -23.24 -39.32 -70.32
C SER A 479 -23.95 -38.78 -71.58
N LYS A 480 -23.23 -38.20 -72.55
CA LYS A 480 -23.79 -37.60 -73.74
C LYS A 480 -23.87 -38.56 -74.91
N LYS A 481 -25.03 -38.58 -75.61
CA LYS A 481 -25.18 -39.27 -76.90
C LYS A 481 -24.76 -38.34 -78.07
N GLY A 482 -23.92 -38.86 -78.98
CA GLY A 482 -23.50 -38.08 -80.17
C GLY A 482 -22.00 -37.76 -80.15
N SER A 483 -21.58 -36.75 -80.93
CA SER A 483 -20.21 -36.32 -81.10
C SER A 483 -19.77 -35.51 -79.88
N TRP A 484 -18.56 -35.86 -79.34
CA TRP A 484 -17.91 -35.20 -78.24
C TRP A 484 -16.87 -34.21 -78.79
N ILE A 485 -16.90 -32.96 -78.32
CA ILE A 485 -15.94 -31.93 -78.69
C ILE A 485 -15.34 -31.41 -77.42
N VAL A 486 -14.00 -31.44 -77.34
CA VAL A 486 -13.20 -30.73 -76.32
C VAL A 486 -12.28 -29.77 -77.04
N GLN A 487 -12.32 -28.54 -76.65
CA GLN A 487 -11.44 -27.50 -77.20
C GLN A 487 -10.54 -26.91 -76.09
N VAL A 488 -9.25 -26.94 -76.31
CA VAL A 488 -8.25 -26.34 -75.40
C VAL A 488 -7.63 -25.18 -76.16
N VAL A 489 -7.79 -24.00 -75.63
CA VAL A 489 -7.28 -22.76 -76.21
C VAL A 489 -6.32 -22.08 -75.27
N VAL A 490 -5.10 -21.82 -75.75
CA VAL A 490 -4.06 -21.13 -74.98
C VAL A 490 -3.65 -19.87 -75.77
N LYS A 491 -3.97 -18.70 -75.17
CA LYS A 491 -3.72 -17.39 -75.83
C LYS A 491 -3.07 -16.39 -74.84
N ARG A 492 -2.31 -15.45 -75.40
CA ARG A 492 -1.78 -14.33 -74.62
C ARG A 492 -2.81 -13.21 -74.54
N THR A 493 -3.00 -12.69 -73.35
CA THR A 493 -3.88 -11.54 -73.13
C THR A 493 -3.10 -10.22 -73.25
N ASN A 494 -3.79 -9.11 -73.50
CA ASN A 494 -3.21 -7.76 -73.59
C ASN A 494 -2.41 -7.34 -72.32
N ARG A 495 -2.62 -8.04 -71.17
CA ARG A 495 -1.93 -7.76 -69.90
C ARG A 495 -0.73 -8.68 -69.64
N ASN A 496 -0.14 -9.25 -70.71
CA ASN A 496 0.98 -10.19 -70.62
C ASN A 496 0.70 -11.40 -69.71
N ARG A 497 -0.50 -11.92 -69.77
CA ARG A 497 -0.94 -13.14 -69.04
C ARG A 497 -1.26 -14.25 -70.01
N LEU A 498 -0.99 -15.47 -69.64
CA LEU A 498 -1.39 -16.67 -70.33
C LEU A 498 -2.82 -16.98 -69.92
N LEU A 499 -3.77 -16.95 -70.86
CA LEU A 499 -5.14 -17.40 -70.69
C LEU A 499 -5.28 -18.79 -71.25
N ILE A 500 -5.70 -19.71 -70.44
CA ILE A 500 -5.99 -21.10 -70.79
C ILE A 500 -7.44 -21.37 -70.59
N SER A 501 -8.07 -21.97 -71.57
CA SER A 501 -9.49 -22.33 -71.54
C SER A 501 -9.68 -23.76 -72.06
N VAL A 502 -10.43 -24.55 -71.31
CA VAL A 502 -10.87 -25.90 -71.68
C VAL A 502 -12.39 -25.87 -71.77
N CYS A 503 -12.90 -26.13 -72.96
CA CYS A 503 -14.35 -26.11 -73.25
C CYS A 503 -14.77 -27.52 -73.71
N ASP A 504 -15.85 -28.05 -73.17
CA ASP A 504 -16.52 -29.25 -73.65
C ASP A 504 -17.96 -28.94 -74.06
N ASN A 505 -18.48 -29.77 -74.97
CA ASN A 505 -19.87 -29.76 -75.38
C ASN A 505 -20.75 -30.79 -74.60
N GLY A 506 -20.37 -31.14 -73.40
CA GLY A 506 -20.95 -32.16 -72.56
C GLY A 506 -22.34 -31.85 -72.01
N VAL A 507 -22.78 -32.59 -71.01
CA VAL A 507 -24.06 -32.42 -70.34
C VAL A 507 -24.17 -31.20 -69.45
N GLY A 508 -23.00 -30.53 -69.22
CA GLY A 508 -22.94 -29.36 -68.33
C GLY A 508 -23.15 -29.72 -66.86
N ILE A 509 -23.12 -28.71 -66.01
CA ILE A 509 -23.29 -28.81 -64.57
C ILE A 509 -24.58 -28.04 -64.17
N ASP A 510 -25.38 -28.68 -63.32
CA ASP A 510 -26.56 -28.01 -62.75
C ASP A 510 -26.14 -26.81 -61.89
N GLN A 511 -27.01 -25.78 -61.82
CA GLN A 511 -26.70 -24.51 -61.18
C GLN A 511 -26.34 -24.67 -59.70
N ASP A 512 -27.03 -25.57 -58.97
CA ASP A 512 -26.80 -25.80 -57.54
C ASP A 512 -25.42 -26.46 -57.31
N ASP A 513 -25.06 -27.41 -58.18
CA ASP A 513 -23.75 -28.07 -58.10
C ASP A 513 -22.61 -27.15 -58.58
N LEU A 514 -22.83 -26.30 -59.53
CA LEU A 514 -21.89 -25.32 -59.98
C LEU A 514 -21.55 -24.30 -58.86
N GLU A 515 -22.58 -23.86 -58.12
CA GLU A 515 -22.35 -22.98 -56.96
C GLU A 515 -21.56 -23.69 -55.84
N LYS A 516 -21.83 -24.98 -55.57
CA LYS A 516 -21.04 -25.76 -54.58
C LYS A 516 -19.56 -25.86 -55.01
N ILE A 517 -19.29 -26.13 -56.27
CA ILE A 517 -17.94 -26.23 -56.80
C ILE A 517 -17.26 -24.85 -56.70
N ARG A 518 -17.94 -23.77 -57.08
CA ARG A 518 -17.38 -22.42 -56.95
C ARG A 518 -17.06 -22.05 -55.49
N ARG A 519 -17.94 -22.39 -54.52
CA ARG A 519 -17.66 -22.20 -53.07
C ARG A 519 -16.45 -22.99 -52.62
N LEU A 520 -16.33 -24.26 -53.00
CA LEU A 520 -15.17 -25.11 -52.65
C LEU A 520 -13.84 -24.53 -53.19
N LEU A 521 -13.86 -23.86 -54.34
CA LEU A 521 -12.68 -23.19 -54.89
C LEU A 521 -12.37 -21.85 -54.17
N HIS A 522 -13.37 -21.19 -53.54
CA HIS A 522 -13.22 -19.92 -52.82
C HIS A 522 -12.95 -20.11 -51.32
N ASP A 523 -13.56 -21.11 -50.62
CA ASP A 523 -13.48 -21.26 -49.17
C ASP A 523 -12.09 -21.70 -48.65
N LYS A 524 -11.27 -22.33 -49.47
CA LYS A 524 -9.88 -22.62 -49.14
C LYS A 524 -8.99 -21.37 -49.01
N ASP A 525 -9.45 -20.22 -49.47
CA ASP A 525 -8.71 -18.95 -49.35
C ASP A 525 -8.79 -18.35 -47.94
N ASN A 526 -9.73 -18.81 -47.06
CA ASN A 526 -9.97 -18.25 -45.71
C ASN A 526 -9.48 -19.10 -44.55
N GLY A 527 -8.70 -20.15 -44.77
CA GLY A 527 -8.01 -20.89 -43.73
C GLY A 527 -8.94 -21.61 -42.71
N LEU A 528 -10.21 -21.86 -43.04
CA LEU A 528 -11.17 -22.51 -42.15
C LEU A 528 -11.36 -23.98 -42.47
N SER A 529 -10.86 -24.79 -41.51
CA SER A 529 -11.29 -26.16 -41.10
C SER A 529 -11.37 -27.30 -42.11
N GLU A 530 -10.47 -28.23 -41.92
CA GLU A 530 -10.51 -29.64 -42.40
C GLU A 530 -11.65 -30.54 -41.82
N SER A 531 -12.73 -30.01 -41.30
CA SER A 531 -13.69 -30.81 -40.55
C SER A 531 -15.02 -31.09 -41.18
N GLN A 532 -15.13 -31.14 -42.54
CA GLN A 532 -16.26 -31.84 -43.18
C GLN A 532 -15.84 -32.39 -44.53
N ALA A 533 -15.40 -33.64 -44.59
CA ALA A 533 -15.19 -34.36 -45.81
C ALA A 533 -16.55 -34.71 -46.43
N PRO A 534 -16.90 -34.16 -47.61
CA PRO A 534 -18.04 -34.73 -48.38
C PRO A 534 -17.59 -35.98 -49.09
N SER A 535 -18.42 -36.95 -48.97
CA SER A 535 -18.35 -38.26 -49.58
C SER A 535 -17.93 -38.29 -51.06
N LYS A 536 -16.98 -39.21 -51.33
CA LYS A 536 -16.62 -39.81 -52.63
C LYS A 536 -16.38 -38.96 -53.84
N HIS A 537 -15.09 -38.77 -54.19
CA HIS A 537 -14.50 -38.65 -55.54
C HIS A 537 -14.95 -37.51 -56.48
N ARG A 538 -15.89 -36.64 -56.15
CA ARG A 538 -16.25 -35.49 -57.00
C ARG A 538 -15.54 -34.19 -56.60
N GLY A 539 -14.64 -33.69 -57.45
CA GLY A 539 -14.05 -32.37 -57.32
C GLY A 539 -12.60 -32.31 -56.82
N ILE A 540 -11.95 -33.44 -56.52
CA ILE A 540 -10.55 -33.43 -56.04
C ILE A 540 -9.57 -32.93 -57.12
N GLY A 541 -9.81 -33.29 -58.38
CA GLY A 541 -8.93 -32.85 -59.50
C GLY A 541 -8.91 -31.34 -59.73
N LEU A 542 -10.09 -30.72 -59.82
CA LEU A 542 -10.19 -29.25 -59.99
C LEU A 542 -9.67 -28.48 -58.81
N SER A 543 -9.99 -28.92 -57.57
CA SER A 543 -9.49 -28.28 -56.36
C SER A 543 -7.97 -28.35 -56.23
N ASN A 544 -7.34 -29.49 -56.65
CA ASN A 544 -5.91 -29.63 -56.65
C ASN A 544 -5.21 -28.70 -57.67
N VAL A 545 -5.79 -28.59 -58.86
CA VAL A 545 -5.28 -27.67 -59.89
C VAL A 545 -5.45 -26.22 -59.42
N ASP A 546 -6.60 -25.85 -58.88
CA ASP A 546 -6.84 -24.50 -58.35
C ASP A 546 -5.86 -24.11 -57.24
N SER A 547 -5.71 -24.99 -56.22
CA SER A 547 -4.79 -24.77 -55.11
C SER A 547 -3.34 -24.62 -55.58
N ARG A 548 -2.92 -25.43 -56.58
CA ARG A 548 -1.57 -25.39 -57.13
C ARG A 548 -1.31 -24.11 -57.95
N LEU A 549 -2.28 -23.67 -58.75
CA LEU A 549 -2.20 -22.40 -59.47
C LEU A 549 -2.13 -21.21 -58.49
N LYS A 550 -2.94 -21.20 -57.44
CA LYS A 550 -2.91 -20.16 -56.41
C LYS A 550 -1.62 -20.14 -55.63
N MET A 551 -1.08 -21.32 -55.28
CA MET A 551 0.18 -21.43 -54.55
C MET A 551 1.38 -20.88 -55.38
N HIS A 552 1.42 -21.15 -56.68
CA HIS A 552 2.55 -20.71 -57.51
C HIS A 552 2.40 -19.27 -58.04
N PHE A 553 1.16 -18.81 -58.34
CA PHE A 553 0.91 -17.55 -59.05
C PHE A 553 0.03 -16.57 -58.24
N GLY A 554 -0.33 -16.91 -56.99
CA GLY A 554 -1.18 -16.10 -56.12
C GLY A 554 -2.69 -16.26 -56.37
N LEU A 555 -3.47 -15.78 -55.40
CA LEU A 555 -4.94 -15.99 -55.34
C LEU A 555 -5.72 -15.59 -56.61
N ARG A 556 -5.20 -14.66 -57.41
CA ARG A 556 -5.87 -14.19 -58.60
C ARG A 556 -5.73 -15.15 -59.82
N SER A 557 -5.00 -16.22 -59.68
CA SER A 557 -4.70 -17.18 -60.74
C SER A 557 -5.53 -18.46 -60.66
N GLY A 558 -6.52 -18.51 -59.79
CA GLY A 558 -7.43 -19.64 -59.62
C GLY A 558 -8.36 -19.90 -60.79
N LEU A 559 -8.98 -21.09 -60.77
CA LEU A 559 -9.89 -21.55 -61.82
C LEU A 559 -11.20 -20.77 -61.82
N ARG A 560 -11.75 -20.53 -63.02
CA ARG A 560 -13.07 -20.00 -63.29
C ARG A 560 -13.88 -21.02 -64.08
N ILE A 561 -15.05 -21.39 -63.59
CA ILE A 561 -15.89 -22.41 -64.19
C ILE A 561 -17.23 -21.76 -64.61
N PHE A 562 -17.55 -21.96 -65.87
CA PHE A 562 -18.82 -21.56 -66.48
C PHE A 562 -19.47 -22.81 -67.06
N SER A 563 -20.70 -23.09 -66.73
CA SER A 563 -21.40 -24.26 -67.24
C SER A 563 -22.91 -23.98 -67.32
N THR A 564 -23.51 -24.56 -68.32
CA THR A 564 -24.96 -24.53 -68.47
C THR A 564 -25.42 -25.95 -68.76
N LYS A 565 -26.46 -26.43 -68.12
CA LYS A 565 -27.01 -27.79 -68.30
C LYS A 565 -27.29 -28.03 -69.76
N ASP A 566 -26.92 -29.17 -70.26
CA ASP A 566 -27.09 -29.65 -71.68
C ASP A 566 -26.28 -28.83 -72.71
N SER A 567 -25.50 -27.86 -72.34
CA SER A 567 -24.72 -26.98 -73.24
C SER A 567 -23.18 -27.15 -73.13
N GLY A 568 -22.71 -27.80 -72.07
CA GLY A 568 -21.29 -28.06 -71.80
C GLY A 568 -20.71 -27.20 -70.71
N THR A 569 -19.35 -27.30 -70.51
CA THR A 569 -18.63 -26.62 -69.48
C THR A 569 -17.38 -25.92 -70.04
N LEU A 570 -17.11 -24.72 -69.57
CA LEU A 570 -15.90 -23.97 -69.82
C LEU A 570 -15.16 -23.76 -68.48
N VAL A 571 -13.92 -24.28 -68.43
CA VAL A 571 -13.00 -24.01 -67.33
C VAL A 571 -11.88 -23.15 -67.86
N SER A 572 -11.62 -22.04 -67.20
CA SER A 572 -10.55 -21.11 -67.59
C SER A 572 -9.77 -20.57 -66.42
N PHE A 573 -8.52 -20.24 -66.65
CA PHE A 573 -7.63 -19.57 -65.69
C PHE A 573 -6.63 -18.67 -66.41
N SER A 574 -6.05 -17.76 -65.66
CA SER A 574 -5.03 -16.85 -66.24
C SER A 574 -3.84 -16.72 -65.30
N ILE A 575 -2.63 -16.97 -65.81
CA ILE A 575 -1.38 -16.90 -65.06
C ILE A 575 -0.40 -15.90 -65.73
N PRO A 576 0.55 -15.32 -65.00
CA PRO A 576 1.62 -14.49 -65.61
C PRO A 576 2.45 -15.30 -66.59
N VAL A 577 2.92 -14.68 -67.66
CA VAL A 577 3.85 -15.29 -68.64
C VAL A 577 5.23 -15.31 -67.99
N GLN A 578 5.75 -16.52 -67.69
CA GLN A 578 7.11 -16.77 -67.13
C GLN A 578 7.84 -17.75 -68.05
N LYS A 579 9.05 -17.40 -68.54
CA LYS A 579 9.79 -18.22 -69.52
C LYS A 579 11.00 -18.99 -68.96
N GLU A 580 11.44 -18.74 -67.71
CA GLU A 580 12.60 -19.40 -67.12
C GLU A 580 12.36 -19.96 -65.71
N ARG A 581 13.04 -21.08 -65.39
CA ARG A 581 13.05 -21.69 -64.04
C ARG A 581 13.74 -20.85 -62.97
N SER A 582 14.60 -19.87 -63.34
CA SER A 582 15.36 -19.04 -62.42
C SER A 582 14.54 -17.97 -61.69
N ASP A 583 13.32 -17.61 -62.20
CA ASP A 583 12.50 -16.56 -61.61
C ASP A 583 11.53 -17.06 -60.54
N LEU A 584 11.62 -18.33 -60.13
CA LEU A 584 10.78 -18.96 -59.09
C LEU A 584 11.45 -19.00 -57.73
N SER A 585 12.21 -17.96 -57.33
CA SER A 585 12.54 -17.75 -55.92
C SER A 585 11.25 -17.42 -55.13
N VAL A 586 10.87 -18.30 -54.25
CA VAL A 586 9.82 -18.07 -53.24
C VAL A 586 10.10 -16.72 -52.59
N PRO A 587 9.15 -15.80 -52.50
CA PRO A 587 9.37 -14.57 -51.77
C PRO A 587 9.65 -14.92 -50.31
N SER A 588 10.90 -14.71 -49.88
CA SER A 588 11.30 -14.74 -48.47
C SER A 588 10.74 -13.51 -47.77
N SER A 589 9.47 -13.57 -47.43
CA SER A 589 8.83 -12.57 -46.58
C SER A 589 8.23 -13.27 -45.37
N LEU A 590 9.08 -13.66 -44.44
CA LEU A 590 8.80 -13.91 -43.05
C LEU A 590 10.13 -13.90 -42.27
N SER A 591 10.79 -12.73 -42.29
CA SER A 591 11.74 -12.35 -41.24
C SER A 591 11.55 -10.84 -41.01
N GLY A 592 10.79 -10.52 -39.98
CA GLY A 592 10.55 -9.22 -39.39
C GLY A 592 9.94 -9.40 -38.02
#